data_ffd337ef07cb5d1b594b93f2f37e09c5
#
_entry.id   ffd337ef07cb5d1b594b93f2f37e09c5
#
_cell.length_a   1.000
_cell.length_b   1.000
_cell.length_c   1.000
_cell.angle_alpha   90.00
_cell.angle_beta   90.00
_cell.angle_gamma   90.00
#
_symmetry.space_group_name_H-M   'P 1'
#
loop_
_entity.id
_entity.type
_entity.pdbx_description
1 polymer ?
#
loop_
_entity_poly.entity_id
_entity_poly.type
_entity_poly.pdbx_seq_one_letter_code
_entity_poly.pdbx_strand_id
1 'polypeptide(L)'
;MNVRTIQLSDYQPVTKLLQSVLSEECFEQTIKAFARQLSWDSDLVLVASEGNEIVGMIFGTIDRNKGYYYRVAVDPAYQRQGIGKALIQGLRQRFEQRNVTKIMVTADEHNEPILSLYESMGFAAQDFFRSFQKLSIVAG
;
A
#
# COMPACT_ATOMS: atom_id res chain seq x y z
N MET A 1 8.35 14.34 8.49
CA MET A 1 7.49 13.26 7.96
C MET A 1 7.75 12.00 8.74
N ASN A 2 6.70 11.30 9.13
CA ASN A 2 6.78 10.09 9.94
C ASN A 2 5.99 8.97 9.29
N VAL A 3 6.61 7.80 9.12
CA VAL A 3 5.95 6.59 8.62
C VAL A 3 5.78 5.63 9.79
N ARG A 4 4.56 5.20 10.02
CA ARG A 4 4.22 4.33 11.15
C ARG A 4 3.05 3.42 10.84
N THR A 5 2.83 2.44 11.70
CA THR A 5 1.63 1.59 11.64
C THR A 5 0.38 2.45 11.83
N ILE A 6 -0.67 2.12 11.10
CA ILE A 6 -1.97 2.76 11.23
C ILE A 6 -2.52 2.58 12.65
N GLN A 7 -3.18 3.62 13.14
CA GLN A 7 -3.93 3.60 14.39
C GLN A 7 -5.41 3.74 14.10
N LEU A 8 -6.26 3.38 15.05
CA LEU A 8 -7.71 3.46 14.87
C LEU A 8 -8.16 4.87 14.50
N SER A 9 -7.54 5.88 15.10
CA SER A 9 -7.85 7.29 14.81
C SER A 9 -7.49 7.73 13.39
N ASP A 10 -6.69 6.95 12.67
CA ASP A 10 -6.28 7.26 11.30
C ASP A 10 -7.29 6.78 10.26
N TYR A 11 -8.27 5.98 10.65
CA TYR A 11 -9.20 5.35 9.68
C TYR A 11 -9.92 6.38 8.82
N GLN A 12 -10.50 7.41 9.45
CA GLN A 12 -11.21 8.45 8.70
C GLN A 12 -10.28 9.30 7.83
N PRO A 13 -9.13 9.80 8.35
CA PRO A 13 -8.18 10.52 7.50
C PRO A 13 -7.68 9.71 6.32
N VAL A 14 -7.39 8.42 6.51
CA VAL A 14 -6.95 7.53 5.42
C VAL A 14 -8.07 7.34 4.40
N THR A 15 -9.29 7.11 4.86
CA THR A 15 -10.44 6.96 3.96
C THR A 15 -10.64 8.22 3.11
N LYS A 16 -10.53 9.40 3.72
CA LYS A 16 -10.63 10.67 2.99
C LYS A 16 -9.51 10.81 1.97
N LEU A 17 -8.28 10.46 2.35
CA LEU A 17 -7.13 10.50 1.43
C LEU A 17 -7.39 9.61 0.22
N LEU A 18 -7.78 8.37 0.44
CA LEU A 18 -8.05 7.43 -0.64
C LEU A 18 -9.18 7.95 -1.54
N GLN A 19 -10.23 8.49 -0.96
CA GLN A 19 -11.36 9.03 -1.70
C GLN A 19 -10.94 10.22 -2.58
N SER A 20 -10.03 11.04 -2.11
CA SER A 20 -9.56 12.22 -2.87
C SER A 20 -8.56 11.87 -3.96
N VAL A 21 -7.80 10.80 -3.80
CA VAL A 21 -6.70 10.44 -4.71
C VAL A 21 -7.13 9.44 -5.77
N LEU A 22 -8.02 8.51 -5.43
CA LEU A 22 -8.40 7.40 -6.29
C LEU A 22 -9.68 7.71 -7.06
N SER A 23 -9.83 7.10 -8.24
CA SER A 23 -11.12 7.10 -8.93
C SER A 23 -12.17 6.41 -8.06
N GLU A 24 -13.44 6.67 -8.34
CA GLU A 24 -14.54 6.06 -7.58
C GLU A 24 -14.46 4.53 -7.59
N GLU A 25 -14.22 3.95 -8.78
CA GLU A 25 -14.10 2.50 -8.90
C GLU A 25 -12.91 1.96 -8.12
N CYS A 26 -11.76 2.60 -8.25
CA CYS A 26 -10.56 2.21 -7.51
C CYS A 26 -10.76 2.33 -6.01
N PHE A 27 -11.40 3.42 -5.58
CA PHE A 27 -11.71 3.63 -4.17
C PHE A 27 -12.59 2.52 -3.61
N GLU A 28 -13.65 2.14 -4.30
CA GLU A 28 -14.55 1.08 -3.84
C GLU A 28 -13.82 -0.25 -3.67
N GLN A 29 -12.97 -0.61 -4.62
CA GLN A 29 -12.17 -1.82 -4.53
C GLN A 29 -11.16 -1.75 -3.39
N THR A 30 -10.48 -0.61 -3.29
CA THR A 30 -9.42 -0.40 -2.31
C THR A 30 -9.96 -0.42 -0.89
N ILE A 31 -11.10 0.23 -0.65
CA ILE A 31 -11.64 0.31 0.71
C ILE A 31 -12.06 -1.06 1.25
N LYS A 32 -12.54 -1.95 0.38
CA LYS A 32 -12.87 -3.32 0.78
C LYS A 32 -11.62 -4.11 1.17
N ALA A 33 -10.57 -4.03 0.35
CA ALA A 33 -9.30 -4.69 0.63
C ALA A 33 -8.64 -4.11 1.88
N PHE A 34 -8.70 -2.79 2.05
CA PHE A 34 -8.17 -2.10 3.22
C PHE A 34 -8.87 -2.58 4.50
N ALA A 35 -10.19 -2.65 4.50
CA ALA A 35 -10.95 -3.13 5.65
C ALA A 35 -10.58 -4.57 6.02
N ARG A 36 -10.41 -5.44 5.03
CA ARG A 36 -9.99 -6.83 5.26
C ARG A 36 -8.60 -6.90 5.87
N GLN A 37 -7.65 -6.10 5.35
CA GLN A 37 -6.29 -6.11 5.85
C GLN A 37 -6.23 -5.56 7.28
N LEU A 38 -7.00 -4.53 7.60
CA LEU A 38 -7.08 -4.00 8.96
C LEU A 38 -7.59 -5.05 9.94
N SER A 39 -8.61 -5.79 9.54
CA SER A 39 -9.18 -6.86 10.37
C SER A 39 -8.20 -8.02 10.55
N TRP A 40 -7.43 -8.32 9.51
CA TRP A 40 -6.50 -9.45 9.53
C TRP A 40 -5.18 -9.13 10.23
N ASP A 41 -4.50 -8.08 9.76
CA ASP A 41 -3.19 -7.70 10.29
C ASP A 41 -2.90 -6.24 9.97
N SER A 42 -3.14 -5.37 10.93
CA SER A 42 -2.94 -3.94 10.77
C SER A 42 -1.48 -3.53 10.67
N ASP A 43 -0.53 -4.41 11.05
CA ASP A 43 0.90 -4.12 10.92
C ASP A 43 1.35 -3.98 9.47
N LEU A 44 0.54 -4.46 8.53
CA LEU A 44 0.81 -4.34 7.10
C LEU A 44 0.12 -3.13 6.47
N VAL A 45 -0.36 -2.21 7.29
CA VAL A 45 -0.93 -0.93 6.86
C VAL A 45 -0.12 0.18 7.50
N LEU A 46 0.57 0.97 6.67
CA LEU A 46 1.38 2.08 7.14
C LEU A 46 0.81 3.40 6.66
N VAL A 47 1.00 4.42 7.47
CA VAL A 47 0.62 5.79 7.13
C VAL A 47 1.84 6.70 7.21
N ALA A 48 1.84 7.74 6.40
CA ALA A 48 2.81 8.82 6.46
C ALA A 48 2.09 10.05 6.98
N SER A 49 2.65 10.69 7.99
CA SER A 49 2.08 11.90 8.60
C SER A 49 3.06 13.07 8.52
N GLU A 50 2.51 14.24 8.27
CA GLU A 50 3.19 15.52 8.40
C GLU A 50 2.46 16.33 9.48
N GLY A 51 3.12 16.54 10.61
CA GLY A 51 2.43 17.09 11.77
C GLY A 51 1.28 16.17 12.17
N ASN A 52 0.06 16.70 12.18
CA ASN A 52 -1.14 15.94 12.52
C ASN A 52 -1.91 15.46 11.29
N GLU A 53 -1.38 15.68 10.08
CA GLU A 53 -2.08 15.31 8.86
C GLU A 53 -1.55 13.99 8.29
N ILE A 54 -2.45 13.13 7.86
CA ILE A 54 -2.11 11.92 7.10
C ILE A 54 -1.97 12.33 5.64
N VAL A 55 -0.77 12.17 5.10
CA VAL A 55 -0.44 12.61 3.74
C VAL A 55 -0.15 11.45 2.79
N GLY A 56 -0.10 10.23 3.30
CA GLY A 56 0.12 9.04 2.49
C GLY A 56 -0.23 7.79 3.25
N MET A 57 -0.39 6.71 2.49
CA MET A 57 -0.63 5.39 3.06
C MET A 57 -0.16 4.31 2.10
N ILE A 58 0.15 3.17 2.64
CA ILE A 58 0.41 1.96 1.86
C ILE A 58 -0.13 0.76 2.63
N PHE A 59 -0.61 -0.23 1.91
CA PHE A 59 -0.85 -1.51 2.52
C PHE A 59 -0.61 -2.65 1.55
N GLY A 60 -0.38 -3.80 2.12
CA GLY A 60 -0.18 -5.02 1.38
C GLY A 60 -0.68 -6.20 2.17
N THR A 61 -0.38 -7.39 1.68
CA THR A 61 -0.77 -8.62 2.33
C THR A 61 0.33 -9.65 2.20
N ILE A 62 0.26 -10.68 3.02
CA ILE A 62 1.17 -11.82 2.95
C ILE A 62 0.32 -13.06 2.67
N ASP A 63 0.74 -13.82 1.65
CA ASP A 63 0.19 -15.13 1.37
C ASP A 63 1.35 -16.13 1.43
N ARG A 64 1.35 -16.98 2.47
CA ARG A 64 2.42 -17.93 2.75
C ARG A 64 3.74 -17.18 2.97
N ASN A 65 4.72 -17.34 2.07
CA ASN A 65 6.02 -16.69 2.18
C ASN A 65 6.19 -15.54 1.18
N LYS A 66 5.10 -15.09 0.55
CA LYS A 66 5.12 -14.00 -0.42
C LYS A 66 4.42 -12.78 0.14
N GLY A 67 5.03 -11.62 -0.02
CA GLY A 67 4.42 -10.34 0.29
C GLY A 67 3.98 -9.64 -0.98
N TYR A 68 2.84 -8.98 -0.91
CA TYR A 68 2.28 -8.25 -2.05
C TYR A 68 2.01 -6.82 -1.64
N TYR A 69 2.59 -5.86 -2.36
CA TYR A 69 2.14 -4.47 -2.28
C TYR A 69 0.81 -4.35 -3.00
N TYR A 70 -0.22 -3.90 -2.30
CA TYR A 70 -1.55 -3.78 -2.90
C TYR A 70 -1.81 -2.36 -3.40
N ARG A 71 -1.64 -1.36 -2.55
CA ARG A 71 -1.94 0.03 -2.91
C ARG A 71 -1.06 0.99 -2.13
N VAL A 72 -0.56 2.01 -2.83
CA VAL A 72 0.12 3.16 -2.21
C VAL A 72 -0.58 4.42 -2.72
N ALA A 73 -0.84 5.36 -1.81
CA ALA A 73 -1.46 6.63 -2.15
C ALA A 73 -0.76 7.75 -1.41
N VAL A 74 -0.50 8.85 -2.10
CA VAL A 74 0.12 10.04 -1.52
C VAL A 74 -0.72 11.26 -1.94
N ASP A 75 -1.01 12.13 -0.97
CA ASP A 75 -1.71 13.38 -1.22
C ASP A 75 -0.98 14.16 -2.32
N PRO A 76 -1.69 14.63 -3.37
CA PRO A 76 -1.05 15.37 -4.47
C PRO A 76 -0.24 16.57 -4.00
N ALA A 77 -0.64 17.24 -2.93
CA ALA A 77 0.09 18.38 -2.38
C ALA A 77 1.46 17.99 -1.81
N TYR A 78 1.69 16.71 -1.55
CA TYR A 78 2.91 16.20 -0.94
C TYR A 78 3.69 15.25 -1.85
N GLN A 79 3.30 15.13 -3.11
CA GLN A 79 4.00 14.27 -4.07
C GLN A 79 5.38 14.83 -4.40
N ARG A 80 6.26 13.97 -4.90
CA ARG A 80 7.64 14.28 -5.28
C ARG A 80 8.54 14.69 -4.10
N GLN A 81 8.15 14.29 -2.90
CA GLN A 81 8.94 14.52 -1.68
C GLN A 81 9.52 13.24 -1.10
N GLY A 82 9.42 12.13 -1.83
CA GLY A 82 9.93 10.85 -1.36
C GLY A 82 9.01 10.08 -0.42
N ILE A 83 7.78 10.53 -0.23
CA ILE A 83 6.83 9.88 0.69
C ILE A 83 6.45 8.49 0.19
N GLY A 84 6.16 8.35 -1.11
CA GLY A 84 5.85 7.05 -1.69
C GLY A 84 6.97 6.03 -1.51
N LYS A 85 8.20 6.45 -1.75
CA LYS A 85 9.37 5.60 -1.55
C LYS A 85 9.55 5.20 -0.09
N ALA A 86 9.33 6.14 0.83
CA ALA A 86 9.44 5.86 2.26
C ALA A 86 8.39 4.86 2.71
N LEU A 87 7.17 4.96 2.20
CA LEU A 87 6.09 4.01 2.48
C LEU A 87 6.42 2.62 1.95
N ILE A 88 6.89 2.52 0.70
CA ILE A 88 7.28 1.24 0.10
C ILE A 88 8.41 0.60 0.91
N GLN A 89 9.41 1.39 1.28
CA GLN A 89 10.54 0.90 2.07
C GLN A 89 10.09 0.45 3.46
N GLY A 90 9.19 1.18 4.08
CA GLY A 90 8.65 0.82 5.39
C GLY A 90 7.90 -0.50 5.37
N LEU A 91 7.05 -0.72 4.37
CA LEU A 91 6.32 -1.97 4.24
C LEU A 91 7.25 -3.14 3.87
N ARG A 92 8.28 -2.87 3.06
CA ARG A 92 9.31 -3.87 2.77
C ARG A 92 9.95 -4.39 4.05
N GLN A 93 10.28 -3.51 4.97
CA GLN A 93 10.85 -3.91 6.26
C GLN A 93 9.89 -4.80 7.06
N ARG A 94 8.58 -4.51 7.00
CA ARG A 94 7.57 -5.35 7.67
C ARG A 94 7.53 -6.75 7.05
N PHE A 95 7.57 -6.83 5.73
CA PHE A 95 7.63 -8.11 5.03
C PHE A 95 8.88 -8.91 5.44
N GLU A 96 10.03 -8.25 5.48
CA GLU A 96 11.29 -8.90 5.88
C GLU A 96 11.22 -9.41 7.33
N GLN A 97 10.62 -8.66 8.23
CA GLN A 97 10.40 -9.07 9.62
C GLN A 97 9.47 -10.29 9.74
N ARG A 98 8.62 -10.51 8.76
CA ARG A 98 7.69 -11.65 8.71
C ARG A 98 8.25 -12.81 7.90
N ASN A 99 9.55 -12.81 7.60
CA ASN A 99 10.23 -13.88 6.86
C ASN A 99 9.67 -14.11 5.46
N VAL A 100 9.18 -13.06 4.84
CA VAL A 100 8.76 -13.10 3.43
C VAL A 100 10.01 -13.30 2.57
N THR A 101 9.96 -14.29 1.67
CA THR A 101 11.09 -14.62 0.81
C THR A 101 10.99 -13.99 -0.57
N LYS A 102 9.79 -13.55 -0.97
CA LYS A 102 9.58 -12.87 -2.24
C LYS A 102 8.55 -11.77 -2.07
N ILE A 103 8.88 -10.59 -2.60
CA ILE A 103 7.99 -9.43 -2.55
C ILE A 103 7.54 -9.13 -3.98
N MET A 104 6.24 -8.98 -4.16
CA MET A 104 5.62 -8.73 -5.45
C MET A 104 4.78 -7.46 -5.40
N VAL A 105 4.61 -6.83 -6.56
CA VAL A 105 3.78 -5.65 -6.72
C VAL A 105 2.52 -6.06 -7.47
N THR A 106 1.35 -5.74 -6.91
CA THR A 106 0.08 -5.95 -7.61
C THR A 106 0.01 -4.98 -8.79
N ALA A 107 -0.05 -5.51 -10.00
CA ALA A 107 -0.06 -4.72 -11.23
C ALA A 107 -1.45 -4.77 -11.87
N ASP A 108 -2.41 -4.11 -11.23
CA ASP A 108 -3.75 -3.93 -11.79
C ASP A 108 -3.83 -2.59 -12.56
N GLU A 109 -4.96 -2.33 -13.19
CA GLU A 109 -5.14 -1.10 -13.99
C GLU A 109 -4.97 0.18 -13.15
N HIS A 110 -5.29 0.12 -11.87
CA HIS A 110 -5.21 1.26 -10.97
C HIS A 110 -3.77 1.55 -10.53
N ASN A 111 -2.89 0.54 -10.58
CA ASN A 111 -1.48 0.70 -10.21
C ASN A 111 -0.58 1.01 -11.41
N GLU A 112 -1.08 0.92 -12.64
CA GLU A 112 -0.27 1.22 -13.84
C GLU A 112 0.46 2.58 -13.74
N PRO A 113 -0.21 3.66 -13.29
CA PRO A 113 0.47 4.97 -13.22
C PRO A 113 1.63 5.03 -12.24
N ILE A 114 1.70 4.12 -11.27
CA ILE A 114 2.75 4.14 -10.24
C ILE A 114 3.76 3.02 -10.37
N LEU A 115 3.65 2.18 -11.41
CA LEU A 115 4.62 1.09 -11.60
C LEU A 115 6.04 1.61 -11.77
N SER A 116 6.19 2.78 -12.40
CA SER A 116 7.51 3.41 -12.56
C SER A 116 8.17 3.72 -11.20
N LEU A 117 7.39 4.04 -10.18
CA LEU A 117 7.91 4.26 -8.84
C LEU A 117 8.52 2.97 -8.29
N TYR A 118 7.83 1.85 -8.44
CA TYR A 118 8.36 0.55 -8.01
C TYR A 118 9.60 0.16 -8.81
N GLU A 119 9.59 0.38 -10.12
CA GLU A 119 10.76 0.10 -10.95
C GLU A 119 11.97 0.92 -10.52
N SER A 120 11.78 2.17 -10.13
CA SER A 120 12.85 3.03 -9.62
C SER A 120 13.47 2.50 -8.32
N MET A 121 12.77 1.62 -7.63
CA MET A 121 13.22 1.00 -6.38
C MET A 121 13.76 -0.42 -6.57
N GLY A 122 13.96 -0.83 -7.81
CA GLY A 122 14.61 -2.10 -8.13
C GLY A 122 13.67 -3.24 -8.48
N PHE A 123 12.36 -3.02 -8.54
CA PHE A 123 11.42 -4.06 -8.95
C PHE A 123 11.45 -4.23 -10.47
N ALA A 124 11.50 -5.47 -10.92
CA ALA A 124 11.54 -5.82 -12.33
C ALA A 124 10.23 -6.50 -12.74
N ALA A 125 10.08 -6.78 -14.02
CA ALA A 125 8.84 -7.34 -14.58
C ALA A 125 8.39 -8.62 -13.85
N GLN A 126 9.31 -9.48 -13.44
CA GLN A 126 8.98 -10.72 -12.73
C GLN A 126 8.45 -10.49 -11.31
N ASP A 127 8.62 -9.29 -10.77
CA ASP A 127 8.12 -8.94 -9.43
C ASP A 127 6.69 -8.42 -9.47
N PHE A 128 6.16 -8.16 -10.66
CA PHE A 128 4.80 -7.64 -10.80
C PHE A 128 3.82 -8.80 -10.93
N PHE A 129 2.89 -8.84 -9.98
CA PHE A 129 1.82 -9.83 -9.97
C PHE A 129 0.68 -9.33 -10.87
N ARG A 130 0.56 -9.92 -12.06
CA ARG A 130 -0.50 -9.61 -13.00
C ARG A 130 -1.48 -10.76 -13.00
N SER A 131 -2.74 -10.47 -12.75
CA SER A 131 -3.78 -11.48 -12.74
C SER A 131 -5.04 -10.89 -13.35
N PHE A 132 -5.74 -11.72 -14.12
CA PHE A 132 -7.08 -11.36 -14.59
C PHE A 132 -8.10 -11.42 -13.46
N GLN A 133 -7.78 -12.09 -12.38
CA GLN A 133 -8.57 -12.09 -11.17
C GLN A 133 -7.96 -11.12 -10.18
N LYS A 134 -8.82 -10.46 -9.41
CA LYS A 134 -8.33 -9.56 -8.38
C LYS A 134 -7.58 -10.33 -7.31
N LEU A 135 -6.49 -9.75 -6.82
CA LEU A 135 -5.80 -10.29 -5.67
C LEU A 135 -6.75 -10.24 -4.47
N SER A 136 -6.98 -11.39 -3.88
CA SER A 136 -7.77 -11.47 -2.65
C SER A 136 -6.86 -11.30 -1.45
N ILE A 137 -7.28 -10.44 -0.51
CA ILE A 137 -6.61 -10.35 0.78
C ILE A 137 -7.07 -11.57 1.57
N VAL A 138 -6.14 -12.43 1.91
CA VAL A 138 -6.46 -13.67 2.61
C VAL A 138 -5.93 -13.63 4.03
N ALA A 139 -6.71 -14.22 4.93
CA ALA A 139 -6.37 -14.33 6.33
C ALA A 139 -5.49 -15.57 6.54
N GLY A 140 -4.25 -15.36 6.61
CA GLY A 140 -3.31 -16.44 6.82
C GLY A 140 -2.46 -16.72 5.63
#